data_93733e9027ab04bb2fac1375755c463a
#
_entry.id   93733e9027ab04bb2fac1375755c463a
#
_cell.length_a   1.000
_cell.length_b   1.000
_cell.length_c   1.000
_cell.angle_alpha   90.00
_cell.angle_beta   90.00
_cell.angle_gamma   90.00
#
_symmetry.space_group_name_H-M   'P 1'
#
loop_
_entity.id
_entity.type
_entity.pdbx_description
1 polymer ?
#
loop_
_entity_poly.entity_id
_entity_poly.type
_entity_poly.pdbx_seq_one_letter_code
_entity_poly.pdbx_strand_id
1 'polypeptide(L)'
;THAVKMESLLDAFSFDELRDFDRRVREAGIEPEYVVEIKIDGLSCSLEYENGVLVRASTRGDGVVGEDVTANVKAIKRVPKTLKNAPEYLEVRGEVYMPHDAFQHLCAEQELQGAAPFKNPRNAAAGSLRQKDSKITGSRGLSIFVFNVQQVRGKELTSHAESLDYLKSLGLPVSPRYHIVHDIEDAIAEIEQIGQNRAALDFDMDGAVIKVNNFA
;
A
#
# COMPACT_ATOMS: atom_id res chain seq x y z
N THR A 1 12.03 -8.46 -17.15
CA THR A 1 12.79 -9.11 -16.34
C THR A 1 13.12 -8.21 -15.30
N HIS A 2 12.77 -7.84 -14.31
CA HIS A 2 13.51 -7.51 -13.62
C HIS A 2 13.44 -6.26 -13.06
N ALA A 3 12.84 -5.44 -13.65
CA ALA A 3 12.62 -4.09 -13.17
C ALA A 3 11.95 -4.06 -11.82
N VAL A 4 11.14 -5.02 -11.56
CA VAL A 4 10.49 -5.20 -10.26
C VAL A 4 11.49 -5.25 -9.11
N LYS A 5 12.70 -5.69 -9.37
CA LYS A 5 13.74 -5.80 -8.35
C LYS A 5 14.37 -4.47 -7.96
N MET A 6 13.98 -3.39 -8.61
CA MET A 6 14.53 -2.07 -8.34
C MET A 6 13.76 -1.26 -7.30
N GLU A 7 12.95 -1.93 -6.50
CA GLU A 7 12.36 -1.33 -5.32
C GLU A 7 13.38 -1.27 -4.19
N SER A 8 13.34 -0.20 -3.43
CA SER A 8 14.20 -0.02 -2.28
C SER A 8 13.40 0.56 -1.12
N LEU A 9 13.56 -0.04 0.07
CA LEU A 9 12.92 0.41 1.30
C LEU A 9 13.91 1.29 2.07
N LEU A 10 13.42 2.41 2.59
CA LEU A 10 14.27 3.43 3.18
C LEU A 10 14.48 3.32 4.67
N ASP A 11 13.60 2.64 5.38
CA ASP A 11 13.72 2.46 6.82
C ASP A 11 14.98 1.71 7.23
N ALA A 12 15.54 0.91 6.32
CA ALA A 12 16.73 0.11 6.56
C ALA A 12 17.97 0.65 5.84
N PHE A 13 17.88 1.79 5.14
CA PHE A 13 18.96 2.26 4.27
C PHE A 13 19.43 3.66 4.64
N SER A 14 20.74 3.88 4.52
CA SER A 14 21.31 5.22 4.57
C SER A 14 21.16 5.91 3.21
N PHE A 15 21.32 7.24 3.19
CA PHE A 15 21.31 7.99 1.94
C PHE A 15 22.46 7.57 1.02
N ASP A 16 23.60 7.15 1.59
CA ASP A 16 24.71 6.64 0.79
C ASP A 16 24.36 5.35 0.09
N GLU A 17 23.59 4.47 0.72
CA GLU A 17 23.10 3.25 0.08
C GLU A 17 22.15 3.57 -1.06
N LEU A 18 21.34 4.61 -0.93
CA LEU A 18 20.44 5.06 -2.00
C LEU A 18 21.24 5.61 -3.19
N ARG A 19 22.29 6.37 -2.92
CA ARG A 19 23.18 6.88 -3.97
C ARG A 19 23.87 5.73 -4.69
N ASP A 20 24.24 4.69 -3.97
CA ASP A 20 24.83 3.49 -4.55
C ASP A 20 23.82 2.72 -5.42
N PHE A 21 22.57 2.66 -4.97
CA PHE A 21 21.49 2.08 -5.76
C PHE A 21 21.31 2.84 -7.08
N ASP A 22 21.29 4.17 -7.04
CA ASP A 22 21.19 5.01 -8.24
C ASP A 22 22.37 4.75 -9.19
N ARG A 23 23.58 4.66 -8.66
CA ARG A 23 24.76 4.37 -9.46
C ARG A 23 24.62 3.03 -10.19
N ARG A 24 24.16 2.00 -9.50
CA ARG A 24 23.92 0.68 -10.10
C ARG A 24 22.86 0.69 -11.19
N VAL A 25 21.80 1.45 -10.98
CA VAL A 25 20.74 1.60 -11.97
C VAL A 25 21.29 2.24 -13.24
N ARG A 26 22.09 3.31 -13.11
CA ARG A 26 22.71 3.99 -14.24
C ARG A 26 23.75 3.14 -14.94
N GLU A 27 24.53 2.37 -14.20
CA GLU A 27 25.51 1.43 -14.76
C GLU A 27 24.83 0.32 -15.58
N ALA A 28 23.60 -0.03 -15.25
CA ALA A 28 22.80 -0.98 -16.02
C ALA A 28 22.24 -0.38 -17.31
N GLY A 29 22.55 0.87 -17.63
CA GLY A 29 22.09 1.54 -18.84
C GLY A 29 20.70 2.14 -18.74
N ILE A 30 20.17 2.24 -17.54
CA ILE A 30 18.83 2.80 -17.29
C ILE A 30 18.99 4.28 -16.90
N GLU A 31 18.27 5.17 -17.57
CA GLU A 31 18.09 6.54 -17.12
C GLU A 31 16.93 6.55 -16.14
N PRO A 32 17.19 6.66 -14.82
CA PRO A 32 16.15 6.44 -13.85
C PRO A 32 15.19 7.61 -13.75
N GLU A 33 13.95 7.25 -13.62
CA GLU A 33 12.89 8.12 -13.16
C GLU A 33 12.32 7.42 -11.94
N TYR A 34 12.29 8.09 -10.79
CA TYR A 34 11.89 7.47 -9.55
C TYR A 34 10.52 7.93 -9.10
N VAL A 35 9.79 7.03 -8.46
CA VAL A 35 8.59 7.38 -7.71
C VAL A 35 8.89 7.17 -6.23
N VAL A 36 8.67 8.21 -5.43
CA VAL A 36 8.84 8.16 -3.97
C VAL A 36 7.46 8.10 -3.35
N GLU A 37 7.23 7.10 -2.52
CA GLU A 37 5.94 6.85 -1.88
C GLU A 37 6.12 6.65 -0.38
N ILE A 38 5.07 6.95 0.39
CA ILE A 38 5.02 6.62 1.80
C ILE A 38 4.82 5.11 1.95
N LYS A 39 5.61 4.49 2.82
CA LYS A 39 5.40 3.10 3.22
C LYS A 39 4.48 3.08 4.44
N ILE A 40 3.27 2.62 4.25
CA ILE A 40 2.25 2.58 5.31
C ILE A 40 2.50 1.36 6.18
N ASP A 41 2.38 1.55 7.49
CA ASP A 41 2.53 0.45 8.46
C ASP A 41 1.19 -0.23 8.68
N GLY A 42 0.99 -1.34 8.00
CA GLY A 42 -0.24 -2.09 8.05
C GLY A 42 -0.05 -3.53 7.60
N LEU A 43 -1.00 -4.04 6.86
CA LEU A 43 -1.02 -5.43 6.42
C LEU A 43 -1.22 -5.48 4.91
N SER A 44 -0.31 -6.16 4.21
CA SER A 44 -0.38 -6.29 2.76
C SER A 44 -1.55 -7.17 2.33
N CYS A 45 -2.29 -6.72 1.34
CA CYS A 45 -3.49 -7.40 0.85
C CYS A 45 -3.57 -7.31 -0.67
N SER A 46 -3.94 -8.41 -1.31
CA SER A 46 -4.23 -8.42 -2.75
C SER A 46 -5.73 -8.34 -2.98
N LEU A 47 -6.14 -7.55 -3.95
CA LEU A 47 -7.53 -7.42 -4.39
C LEU A 47 -7.63 -7.86 -5.84
N GLU A 48 -8.54 -8.79 -6.14
CA GLU A 48 -8.77 -9.27 -7.50
C GLU A 48 -10.15 -8.84 -7.98
N TYR A 49 -10.18 -8.16 -9.12
CA TYR A 49 -11.40 -7.69 -9.75
C TYR A 49 -11.57 -8.38 -11.10
N GLU A 50 -12.77 -8.89 -11.35
CA GLU A 50 -13.16 -9.41 -12.67
C GLU A 50 -14.29 -8.55 -13.23
N ASN A 51 -14.05 -7.98 -14.40
CA ASN A 51 -15.01 -7.07 -15.05
C ASN A 51 -15.51 -5.98 -14.09
N GLY A 52 -14.63 -5.47 -13.26
CA GLY A 52 -14.91 -4.41 -12.31
C GLY A 52 -15.54 -4.85 -11.00
N VAL A 53 -15.74 -6.14 -10.78
CA VAL A 53 -16.32 -6.65 -9.53
C VAL A 53 -15.24 -7.30 -8.67
N LEU A 54 -15.20 -6.93 -7.39
CA LEU A 54 -14.27 -7.54 -6.44
C LEU A 54 -14.69 -8.98 -6.17
N VAL A 55 -13.85 -9.93 -6.59
CA VAL A 55 -14.15 -11.36 -6.48
C VAL A 55 -13.33 -12.05 -5.40
N ARG A 56 -12.17 -11.49 -5.04
CA ARG A 56 -11.31 -12.10 -4.04
C ARG A 56 -10.38 -11.08 -3.41
N ALA A 57 -10.18 -11.22 -2.11
CA ALA A 57 -9.15 -10.51 -1.37
C ALA A 57 -8.38 -11.49 -0.50
N SER A 58 -7.07 -11.35 -0.45
CA SER A 58 -6.22 -12.26 0.30
C SER A 58 -5.04 -11.53 0.94
N THR A 59 -4.64 -12.00 2.11
CA THR A 59 -3.41 -11.55 2.75
C THR A 59 -2.31 -12.55 2.46
N ARG A 60 -1.05 -12.13 2.59
CA ARG A 60 0.08 -13.05 2.39
C ARG A 60 0.31 -13.99 3.57
N GLY A 61 -0.28 -13.72 4.71
CA GLY A 61 -0.03 -14.51 5.90
C GLY A 61 1.46 -14.53 6.24
N ASP A 62 2.07 -15.70 6.28
CA ASP A 62 3.49 -15.88 6.54
C ASP A 62 4.36 -15.81 5.26
N GLY A 63 3.77 -15.41 4.14
CA GLY A 63 4.47 -15.26 2.87
C GLY A 63 4.42 -16.50 1.97
N VAL A 64 3.94 -17.61 2.46
CA VAL A 64 3.88 -18.88 1.70
C VAL A 64 2.47 -19.19 1.23
N VAL A 65 1.49 -19.06 2.11
CA VAL A 65 0.08 -19.31 1.80
C VAL A 65 -0.72 -18.10 2.20
N GLY A 66 -1.46 -17.54 1.24
CA GLY A 66 -2.34 -16.42 1.50
C GLY A 66 -3.63 -16.87 2.18
N GLU A 67 -4.14 -16.05 3.06
CA GLU A 67 -5.43 -16.25 3.69
C GLU A 67 -6.51 -15.51 2.91
N ASP A 68 -7.62 -16.18 2.64
CA ASP A 68 -8.77 -15.55 2.01
C ASP A 68 -9.49 -14.68 3.04
N VAL A 69 -9.52 -13.38 2.80
CA VAL A 69 -10.18 -12.41 3.68
C VAL A 69 -11.23 -11.61 2.91
N THR A 70 -11.77 -12.17 1.85
CA THR A 70 -12.68 -11.46 0.94
C THR A 70 -13.87 -10.82 1.66
N ALA A 71 -14.56 -11.56 2.51
CA ALA A 71 -15.72 -11.02 3.23
C ALA A 71 -15.33 -9.88 4.16
N ASN A 72 -14.20 -10.03 4.86
CA ASN A 72 -13.70 -9.00 5.78
C ASN A 72 -13.30 -7.73 5.03
N VAL A 73 -12.59 -7.89 3.93
CA VAL A 73 -12.15 -6.74 3.12
C VAL A 73 -13.33 -6.02 2.48
N LYS A 74 -14.35 -6.76 2.04
CA LYS A 74 -15.58 -6.16 1.51
C LYS A 74 -16.30 -5.29 2.54
N ALA A 75 -16.11 -5.55 3.83
CA ALA A 75 -16.68 -4.75 4.90
C ALA A 75 -15.94 -3.43 5.14
N ILE A 76 -14.75 -3.26 4.58
CA ILE A 76 -13.99 -1.99 4.69
C ILE A 76 -14.63 -0.98 3.73
N LYS A 77 -15.09 0.14 4.28
CA LYS A 77 -15.82 1.14 3.49
C LYS A 77 -15.03 1.68 2.31
N ARG A 78 -13.73 1.86 2.48
CA ARG A 78 -12.88 2.47 1.45
C ARG A 78 -12.52 1.52 0.32
N VAL A 79 -12.75 0.23 0.48
CA VAL A 79 -12.52 -0.76 -0.57
C VAL A 79 -13.72 -0.76 -1.51
N PRO A 80 -13.53 -0.37 -2.79
CA PRO A 80 -14.64 -0.43 -3.74
C PRO A 80 -14.96 -1.87 -4.09
N LYS A 81 -16.24 -2.20 -4.06
CA LYS A 81 -16.72 -3.52 -4.45
C LYS A 81 -16.91 -3.62 -5.96
N THR A 82 -17.09 -2.47 -6.62
CA THR A 82 -17.21 -2.35 -8.07
C THR A 82 -16.38 -1.18 -8.54
N LEU A 83 -15.79 -1.32 -9.73
CA LEU A 83 -14.98 -0.28 -10.36
C LEU A 83 -15.65 0.17 -11.65
N LYS A 84 -15.49 1.46 -12.02
CA LYS A 84 -16.00 2.02 -13.26
C LYS A 84 -14.95 1.89 -14.36
N ASN A 85 -15.38 1.54 -15.57
CA ASN A 85 -14.50 1.43 -16.73
C ASN A 85 -13.32 0.48 -16.49
N ALA A 86 -13.55 -0.57 -15.74
CA ALA A 86 -12.52 -1.52 -15.34
C ALA A 86 -12.08 -2.39 -16.50
N PRO A 87 -10.82 -2.85 -16.49
CA PRO A 87 -10.37 -3.85 -17.44
C PRO A 87 -11.01 -5.21 -17.15
N GLU A 88 -10.82 -6.14 -18.08
CA GLU A 88 -11.35 -7.50 -17.95
C GLU A 88 -10.93 -8.17 -16.62
N TYR A 89 -9.66 -8.03 -16.26
CA TYR A 89 -9.12 -8.55 -15.02
C TYR A 89 -8.10 -7.57 -14.44
N LEU A 90 -8.18 -7.39 -13.14
CA LEU A 90 -7.24 -6.52 -12.43
C LEU A 90 -6.94 -7.11 -11.06
N GLU A 91 -5.68 -7.33 -10.78
CA GLU A 91 -5.21 -7.67 -9.44
C GLU A 91 -4.30 -6.55 -8.95
N VAL A 92 -4.61 -6.01 -7.78
CA VAL A 92 -3.82 -4.94 -7.17
C VAL A 92 -3.37 -5.36 -5.78
N ARG A 93 -2.28 -4.75 -5.32
CA ARG A 93 -1.82 -4.90 -3.95
C ARG A 93 -1.97 -3.58 -3.22
N GLY A 94 -2.47 -3.67 -2.00
CA GLY A 94 -2.62 -2.54 -1.13
C GLY A 94 -2.16 -2.85 0.29
N GLU A 95 -2.17 -1.82 1.11
CA GLU A 95 -1.87 -1.95 2.53
C GLU A 95 -3.11 -1.58 3.31
N VAL A 96 -3.64 -2.54 4.07
CA VAL A 96 -4.75 -2.31 4.99
C VAL A 96 -4.18 -1.79 6.30
N TYR A 97 -4.74 -0.71 6.80
CA TYR A 97 -4.24 -0.07 8.02
C TYR A 97 -5.39 0.44 8.87
N MET A 98 -5.09 0.72 10.13
CA MET A 98 -6.06 1.35 11.03
C MET A 98 -5.60 2.78 11.29
N PRO A 99 -6.41 3.80 10.94
CA PRO A 99 -6.11 5.18 11.28
C PRO A 99 -6.00 5.37 12.81
N HIS A 100 -5.25 6.38 13.24
CA HIS A 100 -4.96 6.63 14.64
C HIS A 100 -6.22 6.82 15.49
N ASP A 101 -7.19 7.58 14.99
CA ASP A 101 -8.44 7.82 15.72
C ASP A 101 -9.26 6.54 15.89
N ALA A 102 -9.32 5.70 14.85
CA ALA A 102 -9.99 4.40 14.92
C ALA A 102 -9.30 3.49 15.94
N PHE A 103 -7.98 3.50 15.97
CA PHE A 103 -7.21 2.71 16.92
C PHE A 103 -7.46 3.16 18.36
N GLN A 104 -7.45 4.47 18.61
CA GLN A 104 -7.72 5.02 19.94
C GLN A 104 -9.12 4.64 20.42
N HIS A 105 -10.11 4.72 19.53
CA HIS A 105 -11.48 4.34 19.85
C HIS A 105 -11.59 2.85 20.19
N LEU A 106 -10.93 2.00 19.42
CA LEU A 106 -10.92 0.56 19.66
C LEU A 106 -10.26 0.21 21.00
N CYS A 107 -9.13 0.83 21.32
CA CYS A 107 -8.44 0.60 22.59
C CYS A 107 -9.32 1.01 23.76
N ALA A 108 -10.01 2.13 23.66
CA ALA A 108 -10.93 2.59 24.70
C ALA A 108 -12.08 1.61 24.92
N GLU A 109 -12.65 1.06 23.84
CA GLU A 109 -13.69 0.04 23.94
C GLU A 109 -13.19 -1.23 24.58
N GLN A 110 -11.99 -1.67 24.22
CA GLN A 110 -11.39 -2.88 24.79
C GLN A 110 -11.17 -2.71 26.30
N GLU A 111 -10.69 -1.56 26.75
CA GLU A 111 -10.51 -1.28 28.15
C GLU A 111 -11.84 -1.27 28.92
N LEU A 112 -12.89 -0.70 28.34
CA LEU A 112 -14.22 -0.71 28.94
C LEU A 112 -14.78 -2.13 29.10
N GLN A 113 -14.43 -3.02 28.21
CA GLN A 113 -14.86 -4.42 28.24
C GLN A 113 -13.94 -5.30 29.09
N GLY A 114 -12.89 -4.73 29.68
CA GLY A 114 -11.93 -5.47 30.48
C GLY A 114 -10.97 -6.32 29.65
N ALA A 115 -10.88 -6.07 28.35
CA ALA A 115 -9.97 -6.79 27.47
C ALA A 115 -8.65 -6.01 27.35
N ALA A 116 -7.56 -6.75 27.05
CA ALA A 116 -6.28 -6.15 26.79
C ALA A 116 -6.30 -5.45 25.42
N PRO A 117 -5.94 -4.16 25.34
CA PRO A 117 -5.89 -3.44 24.08
C PRO A 117 -4.81 -3.99 23.15
N PHE A 118 -5.00 -3.83 21.83
CA PHE A 118 -3.94 -4.09 20.87
C PHE A 118 -2.75 -3.17 21.14
N LYS A 119 -1.55 -3.67 20.90
CA LYS A 119 -0.32 -2.91 21.18
C LYS A 119 -0.08 -1.77 20.21
N ASN A 120 -0.52 -1.91 18.95
CA ASN A 120 -0.30 -0.90 17.93
C ASN A 120 -1.34 -1.04 16.80
N PRO A 121 -1.46 -0.02 15.94
CA PRO A 121 -2.44 -0.05 14.84
C PRO A 121 -2.24 -1.21 13.87
N ARG A 122 -1.01 -1.65 13.61
CA ARG A 122 -0.74 -2.79 12.72
C ARG A 122 -1.33 -4.08 13.27
N ASN A 123 -1.11 -4.36 14.55
CA ASN A 123 -1.67 -5.55 15.20
C ASN A 123 -3.19 -5.48 15.24
N ALA A 124 -3.75 -4.30 15.47
CA ALA A 124 -5.19 -4.09 15.45
C ALA A 124 -5.78 -4.35 14.06
N ALA A 125 -5.12 -3.89 13.00
CA ALA A 125 -5.55 -4.14 11.63
C ALA A 125 -5.52 -5.64 11.32
N ALA A 126 -4.44 -6.33 11.65
CA ALA A 126 -4.32 -7.77 11.43
C ALA A 126 -5.40 -8.56 12.18
N GLY A 127 -5.61 -8.24 13.45
CA GLY A 127 -6.65 -8.89 14.25
C GLY A 127 -8.05 -8.62 13.74
N SER A 128 -8.28 -7.41 13.22
CA SER A 128 -9.58 -7.04 12.67
C SER A 128 -9.91 -7.75 11.36
N LEU A 129 -8.90 -8.03 10.53
CA LEU A 129 -9.09 -8.80 9.30
C LEU A 129 -9.32 -10.29 9.55
N ARG A 130 -8.94 -10.79 10.70
CA ARG A 130 -9.09 -12.20 11.05
C ARG A 130 -10.38 -12.54 11.80
N GLN A 131 -11.30 -11.56 11.93
CA GLN A 131 -12.57 -11.81 12.59
C GLN A 131 -13.43 -12.76 11.76
N LYS A 132 -14.07 -13.71 12.44
CA LYS A 132 -15.00 -14.62 11.77
C LYS A 132 -16.25 -13.91 11.27
N ASP A 133 -16.68 -12.88 11.99
CA ASP A 133 -17.81 -12.04 11.58
C ASP A 133 -17.28 -10.79 10.90
N SER A 134 -17.56 -10.65 9.61
CA SER A 134 -17.13 -9.50 8.83
C SER A 134 -17.73 -8.17 9.30
N LYS A 135 -18.85 -8.22 10.01
CA LYS A 135 -19.46 -7.02 10.61
C LYS A 135 -18.54 -6.41 11.66
N ILE A 136 -17.82 -7.24 12.40
CA ILE A 136 -16.85 -6.77 13.38
C ILE A 136 -15.71 -6.04 12.65
N THR A 137 -15.20 -6.62 11.57
CA THR A 137 -14.19 -5.96 10.74
C THR A 137 -14.71 -4.61 10.25
N GLY A 138 -15.94 -4.56 9.75
CA GLY A 138 -16.54 -3.33 9.24
C GLY A 138 -16.69 -2.24 10.31
N SER A 139 -16.80 -2.60 11.58
CA SER A 139 -16.91 -1.66 12.68
C SER A 139 -15.58 -1.07 13.16
N ARG A 140 -14.45 -1.61 12.68
CA ARG A 140 -13.12 -1.27 13.18
C ARG A 140 -12.50 -0.02 12.55
N GLY A 141 -13.14 0.57 11.54
CA GLY A 141 -12.64 1.78 10.91
C GLY A 141 -11.38 1.59 10.08
N LEU A 142 -11.17 0.40 9.56
CA LEU A 142 -10.01 0.12 8.69
C LEU A 142 -10.08 0.90 7.40
N SER A 143 -8.91 1.17 6.81
CA SER A 143 -8.77 1.81 5.52
C SER A 143 -7.70 1.09 4.70
N ILE A 144 -7.52 1.51 3.47
CA ILE A 144 -6.56 0.89 2.55
C ILE A 144 -5.97 1.96 1.63
N PHE A 145 -4.70 1.78 1.28
CA PHE A 145 -4.11 2.44 0.12
C PHE A 145 -3.58 1.37 -0.82
N VAL A 146 -3.94 1.49 -2.10
CA VAL A 146 -3.45 0.60 -3.15
C VAL A 146 -2.18 1.19 -3.73
N PHE A 147 -1.14 0.38 -3.89
CA PHE A 147 0.16 0.89 -4.30
C PHE A 147 0.77 0.17 -5.50
N ASN A 148 0.17 -0.91 -5.99
CA ASN A 148 0.79 -1.67 -7.06
C ASN A 148 -0.25 -2.47 -7.87
N VAL A 149 -0.02 -2.55 -9.19
CA VAL A 149 -0.75 -3.47 -10.08
C VAL A 149 0.05 -4.76 -10.16
N GLN A 150 -0.56 -5.88 -9.77
CA GLN A 150 0.06 -7.20 -9.88
C GLN A 150 -0.18 -7.83 -11.23
N GLN A 151 -1.42 -7.78 -11.70
CA GLN A 151 -1.83 -8.28 -13.01
C GLN A 151 -2.94 -7.43 -13.58
N VAL A 152 -2.94 -7.26 -14.88
CA VAL A 152 -4.01 -6.57 -15.60
C VAL A 152 -4.17 -7.19 -16.98
N ARG A 153 -5.43 -7.40 -17.39
CA ARG A 153 -5.78 -7.78 -18.75
C ARG A 153 -6.76 -6.75 -19.32
N GLY A 154 -6.49 -6.30 -20.53
CA GLY A 154 -7.33 -5.30 -21.20
C GLY A 154 -6.82 -3.87 -21.06
N LYS A 155 -5.60 -3.69 -20.53
CA LYS A 155 -4.98 -2.36 -20.42
C LYS A 155 -3.47 -2.52 -20.42
N GLU A 156 -2.77 -1.68 -21.18
CA GLU A 156 -1.33 -1.59 -21.14
C GLU A 156 -0.90 -0.43 -20.24
N LEU A 157 0.08 -0.70 -19.39
CA LEU A 157 0.67 0.28 -18.48
C LEU A 157 2.18 0.32 -18.70
N THR A 158 2.74 1.51 -18.85
CA THR A 158 4.15 1.69 -19.23
C THR A 158 5.02 2.21 -18.10
N SER A 159 4.40 2.73 -17.02
CA SER A 159 5.15 3.23 -15.88
C SER A 159 4.37 3.02 -14.59
N HIS A 160 5.10 3.09 -13.47
CA HIS A 160 4.47 2.95 -12.16
C HIS A 160 3.50 4.10 -11.86
N ALA A 161 3.90 5.34 -12.14
CA ALA A 161 3.02 6.49 -11.94
C ALA A 161 1.77 6.42 -12.81
N GLU A 162 1.89 5.97 -14.06
CA GLU A 162 0.74 5.74 -14.93
C GLU A 162 -0.19 4.68 -14.32
N SER A 163 0.38 3.62 -13.73
CA SER A 163 -0.41 2.60 -13.05
C SER A 163 -1.21 3.18 -11.89
N LEU A 164 -0.58 4.01 -11.07
CA LEU A 164 -1.26 4.65 -9.93
C LEU A 164 -2.37 5.59 -10.41
N ASP A 165 -2.11 6.39 -11.43
CA ASP A 165 -3.12 7.30 -11.99
C ASP A 165 -4.30 6.51 -12.58
N TYR A 166 -4.01 5.40 -13.24
CA TYR A 166 -5.05 4.53 -13.77
C TYR A 166 -5.91 3.95 -12.64
N LEU A 167 -5.29 3.42 -11.59
CA LEU A 167 -6.03 2.87 -10.44
C LEU A 167 -6.91 3.94 -9.79
N LYS A 168 -6.40 5.15 -9.67
CA LYS A 168 -7.16 6.27 -9.13
C LYS A 168 -8.37 6.58 -10.00
N SER A 169 -8.21 6.53 -11.33
CA SER A 169 -9.31 6.77 -12.27
C SER A 169 -10.42 5.74 -12.16
N LEU A 170 -10.10 4.52 -11.73
CA LEU A 170 -11.07 3.45 -11.52
C LEU A 170 -11.81 3.58 -10.18
N GLY A 171 -11.39 4.49 -9.32
CA GLY A 171 -11.99 4.70 -8.02
C GLY A 171 -11.25 4.02 -6.87
N LEU A 172 -10.09 3.44 -7.12
CA LEU A 172 -9.28 2.82 -6.07
C LEU A 172 -8.52 3.89 -5.28
N PRO A 173 -8.41 3.75 -3.95
CA PRO A 173 -7.68 4.69 -3.12
C PRO A 173 -6.17 4.44 -3.23
N VAL A 174 -5.47 5.32 -3.93
CA VAL A 174 -4.00 5.28 -3.99
C VAL A 174 -3.42 6.24 -2.99
N SER A 175 -2.14 6.03 -2.63
CA SER A 175 -1.47 6.93 -1.70
C SER A 175 -1.53 8.37 -2.23
N PRO A 176 -1.92 9.34 -1.39
CA PRO A 176 -2.02 10.73 -1.84
C PRO A 176 -0.66 11.38 -2.06
N ARG A 177 0.41 10.77 -1.57
CA ARG A 177 1.75 11.33 -1.62
C ARG A 177 2.68 10.42 -2.39
N TYR A 178 2.69 10.58 -3.70
CA TYR A 178 3.74 10.01 -4.54
C TYR A 178 4.22 11.08 -5.50
N HIS A 179 5.53 11.14 -5.69
CA HIS A 179 6.16 12.14 -6.55
C HIS A 179 7.12 11.46 -7.51
N ILE A 180 7.16 11.96 -8.74
CA ILE A 180 8.12 11.52 -9.74
C ILE A 180 9.32 12.45 -9.65
N VAL A 181 10.51 11.87 -9.54
CA VAL A 181 11.76 12.63 -9.55
C VAL A 181 12.76 11.96 -10.49
N HIS A 182 13.69 12.74 -11.04
CA HIS A 182 14.65 12.26 -12.01
C HIS A 182 16.07 12.13 -11.46
N ASP A 183 16.27 12.56 -10.23
CA ASP A 183 17.56 12.61 -9.57
C ASP A 183 17.45 12.00 -8.18
N ILE A 184 18.45 11.21 -7.81
CA ILE A 184 18.44 10.58 -6.48
C ILE A 184 18.50 11.61 -5.34
N GLU A 185 19.14 12.75 -5.55
CA GLU A 185 19.17 13.80 -4.52
C GLU A 185 17.78 14.40 -4.31
N ASP A 186 16.99 14.53 -5.36
CA ASP A 186 15.61 14.97 -5.24
C ASP A 186 14.75 13.92 -4.53
N ALA A 187 15.01 12.64 -4.78
CA ALA A 187 14.35 11.55 -4.07
C ALA A 187 14.67 11.61 -2.57
N ILE A 188 15.93 11.82 -2.22
CA ILE A 188 16.37 11.94 -0.82
C ILE A 188 15.69 13.14 -0.16
N ALA A 189 15.62 14.27 -0.84
CA ALA A 189 14.94 15.46 -0.32
C ALA A 189 13.45 15.18 -0.06
N GLU A 190 12.79 14.45 -0.96
CA GLU A 190 11.39 14.07 -0.79
C GLU A 190 11.20 13.15 0.42
N ILE A 191 12.11 12.21 0.63
CA ILE A 191 12.10 11.30 1.77
C ILE A 191 12.23 12.07 3.08
N GLU A 192 13.14 13.03 3.13
CA GLU A 192 13.33 13.87 4.31
C GLU A 192 12.07 14.66 4.61
N GLN A 193 11.41 15.19 3.58
CA GLN A 193 10.17 15.93 3.74
C GLN A 193 9.04 15.03 4.27
N ILE A 194 8.94 13.81 3.76
CA ILE A 194 7.98 12.82 4.26
C ILE A 194 8.23 12.57 5.75
N GLY A 195 9.48 12.41 6.14
CA GLY A 195 9.85 12.20 7.54
C GLY A 195 9.48 13.37 8.43
N GLN A 196 9.70 14.59 7.97
CA GLN A 196 9.37 15.80 8.73
C GLN A 196 7.86 15.97 8.92
N ASN A 197 7.07 15.53 7.96
CA ASN A 197 5.62 15.64 8.00
C ASN A 197 4.92 14.40 8.60
N ARG A 198 5.68 13.48 9.13
CA ARG A 198 5.18 12.20 9.65
C ARG A 198 4.10 12.40 10.71
N ALA A 199 4.28 13.34 11.61
CA ALA A 199 3.36 13.59 12.72
C ALA A 199 1.99 14.12 12.25
N ALA A 200 1.91 14.68 11.05
CA ALA A 200 0.66 15.22 10.51
C ALA A 200 -0.24 14.14 9.88
N LEU A 201 0.26 12.90 9.75
CA LEU A 201 -0.51 11.82 9.18
C LEU A 201 -1.46 11.21 10.22
N ASP A 202 -2.63 10.77 9.77
CA ASP A 202 -3.61 10.09 10.62
C ASP A 202 -3.39 8.57 10.69
N PHE A 203 -2.24 8.10 10.21
CA PHE A 203 -1.87 6.69 10.22
C PHE A 203 -0.36 6.55 10.45
N ASP A 204 0.06 5.37 10.91
CA ASP A 204 1.48 5.06 11.08
C ASP A 204 2.13 4.79 9.73
N MET A 205 3.35 5.30 9.56
CA MET A 205 4.19 4.96 8.42
C MET A 205 5.51 4.35 8.90
N ASP A 206 6.07 3.48 8.07
CA ASP A 206 7.28 2.72 8.36
C ASP A 206 8.39 3.12 7.38
N GLY A 207 8.51 4.40 7.08
CA GLY A 207 9.49 4.93 6.16
C GLY A 207 8.91 5.30 4.81
N ALA A 208 9.74 5.21 3.77
CA ALA A 208 9.34 5.51 2.42
C ALA A 208 9.88 4.45 1.45
N VAL A 209 9.30 4.39 0.26
CA VAL A 209 9.70 3.45 -0.78
C VAL A 209 10.09 4.24 -2.02
N ILE A 210 11.22 3.89 -2.61
CA ILE A 210 11.64 4.38 -3.91
C ILE A 210 11.47 3.26 -4.93
N LYS A 211 10.83 3.57 -6.04
CA LYS A 211 10.65 2.64 -7.16
C LYS A 211 11.15 3.28 -8.44
N VAL A 212 11.73 2.48 -9.33
CA VAL A 212 12.02 2.93 -10.69
C VAL A 212 10.70 3.00 -11.42
N ASN A 213 10.39 4.19 -11.98
CA ASN A 213 9.09 4.45 -12.58
C ASN A 213 8.91 3.77 -13.94
N ASN A 214 9.97 3.65 -14.70
CA ASN A 214 9.89 3.10 -16.06
C ASN A 214 9.79 1.58 -16.03
N PHE A 215 8.79 1.05 -16.73
CA PHE A 215 8.71 -0.38 -17.00
C PHE A 215 9.51 -0.67 -18.27
N ALA A 216 10.77 -0.89 -18.15
CA ALA A 216 11.60 -1.10 -19.34
C ALA A 216 11.74 -2.58 -19.70
#